data_800cfbf0834f7cdc5b3e82be3f625e05
#
_entry.id   800cfbf0834f7cdc5b3e82be3f625e05
#
_cell.length_a   1.000
_cell.length_b   1.000
_cell.length_c   1.000
_cell.angle_alpha   90.00
_cell.angle_beta   90.00
_cell.angle_gamma   90.00
#
_symmetry.space_group_name_H-M   'P 1'
#
loop_
_entity.id
_entity.type
_entity.pdbx_description
1 polymer ?
#
loop_
_entity_poly.entity_id
_entity_poly.type
_entity_poly.pdbx_seq_one_letter_code
_entity_poly.pdbx_strand_id
1 'polypeptide(L)'
;MDYAKESLRLHGEWKGKIEVVTRVPVENKDDLSLAYTPGVAQPCLEIQKDVNKSYELTRRWNMCLVVTDGSAVLGLGNIGPEAGMPVMEGKAVLFKEFGGVNAVPICLDTQDTEEIISTCLLYTSDA
;
A
#
# COMPACT_ATOMS: atom_id res chain seq x y z
N MET A 1 -17.28 -14.32 24.03
CA MET A 1 -16.12 -13.41 23.85
C MET A 1 -16.68 -12.07 23.40
N ASP A 2 -16.27 -10.97 24.03
CA ASP A 2 -16.62 -9.62 23.57
C ASP A 2 -15.59 -9.21 22.48
N TYR A 3 -15.98 -9.44 21.22
CA TYR A 3 -15.11 -9.16 20.08
C TYR A 3 -14.72 -7.69 19.95
N ALA A 4 -15.58 -6.75 20.34
CA ALA A 4 -15.30 -5.32 20.23
C ALA A 4 -14.17 -4.91 21.19
N LYS A 5 -14.30 -5.30 22.45
CA LYS A 5 -13.29 -5.03 23.48
C LYS A 5 -11.96 -5.71 23.19
N GLU A 6 -12.00 -6.98 22.75
CA GLU A 6 -10.79 -7.74 22.45
C GLU A 6 -10.10 -7.22 21.20
N SER A 7 -10.85 -6.85 20.17
CA SER A 7 -10.31 -6.25 18.96
C SER A 7 -9.58 -4.93 19.26
N LEU A 8 -10.16 -4.06 20.10
CA LEU A 8 -9.52 -2.81 20.49
C LEU A 8 -8.18 -3.06 21.22
N ARG A 9 -8.17 -4.03 22.15
CA ARG A 9 -6.95 -4.43 22.86
C ARG A 9 -5.87 -4.91 21.88
N LEU A 10 -6.22 -5.83 20.97
CA LEU A 10 -5.30 -6.42 19.99
C LEU A 10 -4.78 -5.37 19.00
N HIS A 11 -5.60 -4.44 18.51
CA HIS A 11 -5.13 -3.37 17.63
C HIS A 11 -4.10 -2.47 18.32
N GLY A 12 -4.23 -2.25 19.63
CA GLY A 12 -3.23 -1.54 20.43
C GLY A 12 -1.90 -2.31 20.56
N GLU A 13 -1.95 -3.64 20.64
CA GLU A 13 -0.77 -4.50 20.72
C GLU A 13 -0.08 -4.65 19.35
N TRP A 14 -0.85 -4.89 18.28
CA TRP A 14 -0.32 -5.06 16.92
C TRP A 14 0.29 -3.79 16.35
N LYS A 15 -0.22 -2.63 16.74
CA LYS A 15 0.19 -1.31 16.19
C LYS A 15 0.07 -1.23 14.66
N GLY A 16 -0.94 -1.88 14.12
CA GLY A 16 -1.17 -2.07 12.70
C GLY A 16 -1.16 -3.55 12.31
N LYS A 17 -1.76 -3.87 11.16
CA LYS A 17 -1.93 -5.25 10.66
C LYS A 17 -1.04 -5.59 9.48
N ILE A 18 -0.30 -4.61 8.97
CA ILE A 18 0.61 -4.77 7.83
C ILE A 18 2.00 -4.27 8.19
N GLU A 19 2.98 -4.81 7.51
CA GLU A 19 4.39 -4.46 7.64
C GLU A 19 5.04 -4.37 6.27
N VAL A 20 6.03 -3.50 6.12
CA VAL A 20 6.88 -3.43 4.92
C VAL A 20 8.19 -4.13 5.23
N VAL A 21 8.50 -5.15 4.43
CA VAL A 21 9.76 -5.91 4.54
C VAL A 21 10.61 -5.74 3.29
N THR A 22 11.92 -5.72 3.48
CA THR A 22 12.86 -5.70 2.35
C THR A 22 12.94 -7.09 1.71
N ARG A 23 13.16 -7.14 0.38
CA ARG A 23 13.32 -8.38 -0.37
C ARG A 23 14.76 -8.61 -0.84
N VAL A 24 15.61 -7.62 -0.66
CA VAL A 24 17.00 -7.66 -1.10
C VAL A 24 17.93 -7.73 0.10
N PRO A 25 19.06 -8.43 0.01
CA PRO A 25 20.08 -8.38 1.05
C PRO A 25 20.72 -6.99 1.07
N VAL A 26 21.06 -6.50 2.25
CA VAL A 26 21.88 -5.30 2.46
C VAL A 26 22.86 -5.65 3.57
N GLU A 27 23.81 -6.50 3.28
CA GLU A 27 24.80 -7.00 4.25
C GLU A 27 26.13 -6.27 4.15
N ASN A 28 26.39 -5.64 3.00
CA ASN A 28 27.64 -4.97 2.70
C ASN A 28 27.42 -3.75 1.78
N LYS A 29 28.51 -3.02 1.50
CA LYS A 29 28.47 -1.81 0.68
C LYS A 29 28.10 -2.10 -0.79
N ASP A 30 28.47 -3.25 -1.31
CA ASP A 30 28.17 -3.60 -2.71
C ASP A 30 26.69 -3.90 -2.86
N ASP A 31 26.07 -4.62 -1.92
CA ASP A 31 24.62 -4.84 -1.91
C ASP A 31 23.86 -3.51 -1.89
N LEU A 32 24.28 -2.59 -1.03
CA LEU A 32 23.68 -1.25 -0.97
C LEU A 32 23.87 -0.48 -2.28
N SER A 33 25.03 -0.59 -2.91
CA SER A 33 25.32 0.08 -4.18
C SER A 33 24.51 -0.49 -5.34
N LEU A 34 24.16 -1.76 -5.30
CA LEU A 34 23.27 -2.40 -6.28
C LEU A 34 21.79 -2.05 -6.01
N ALA A 35 21.38 -2.08 -4.74
CA ALA A 35 19.98 -1.82 -4.37
C ALA A 35 19.61 -0.33 -4.43
N TYR A 36 20.58 0.56 -4.27
CA TYR A 36 20.38 2.00 -4.23
C TYR A 36 21.41 2.73 -5.11
N THR A 37 22.20 3.63 -4.56
CA THR A 37 23.14 4.46 -5.34
C THR A 37 24.52 3.82 -5.39
N PRO A 38 25.15 3.67 -6.58
CA PRO A 38 24.77 4.23 -7.90
C PRO A 38 23.90 3.31 -8.78
N GLY A 39 23.80 2.02 -8.48
CA GLY A 39 23.24 0.99 -9.34
C GLY A 39 21.77 1.24 -9.76
N VAL A 40 20.96 1.83 -8.87
CA VAL A 40 19.52 2.10 -9.11
C VAL A 40 19.26 3.05 -10.29
N ALA A 41 20.25 3.81 -10.74
CA ALA A 41 20.09 4.69 -11.90
C ALA A 41 19.76 3.90 -13.18
N GLN A 42 20.33 2.70 -13.34
CA GLN A 42 20.11 1.91 -14.55
C GLN A 42 18.66 1.44 -14.71
N PRO A 43 18.01 0.77 -13.73
CA PRO A 43 16.59 0.45 -13.83
C PRO A 43 15.70 1.69 -14.02
N CYS A 44 16.02 2.84 -13.42
CA CYS A 44 15.28 4.08 -13.66
C CYS A 44 15.32 4.50 -15.13
N LEU A 45 16.50 4.47 -15.77
CA LEU A 45 16.67 4.80 -17.18
C LEU A 45 15.94 3.82 -18.11
N GLU A 46 15.90 2.53 -17.75
CA GLU A 46 15.15 1.54 -18.51
C GLU A 46 13.63 1.77 -18.43
N ILE A 47 13.11 2.12 -17.27
CA ILE A 47 11.68 2.44 -17.09
C ILE A 47 11.35 3.76 -17.79
N GLN A 48 12.25 4.74 -17.80
CA GLN A 48 12.05 6.00 -18.53
C GLN A 48 11.88 5.77 -20.04
N LYS A 49 12.61 4.81 -20.63
CA LYS A 49 12.50 4.44 -22.04
C LYS A 49 11.22 3.66 -22.34
N ASP A 50 10.81 2.79 -21.43
CA ASP A 50 9.62 1.95 -21.55
C ASP A 50 8.96 1.79 -20.18
N VAL A 51 7.85 2.48 -19.98
CA VAL A 51 7.11 2.50 -18.70
C VAL A 51 6.62 1.11 -18.27
N ASN A 52 6.40 0.19 -19.23
CA ASN A 52 5.96 -1.18 -18.90
C ASN A 52 7.01 -1.95 -18.11
N LYS A 53 8.29 -1.63 -18.28
CA LYS A 53 9.36 -2.21 -17.47
C LYS A 53 9.21 -1.92 -15.97
N SER A 54 8.39 -0.95 -15.57
CA SER A 54 8.06 -0.75 -14.16
C SER A 54 7.39 -1.97 -13.52
N TYR A 55 6.65 -2.76 -14.28
CA TYR A 55 6.07 -4.01 -13.80
C TYR A 55 7.10 -5.14 -13.64
N GLU A 56 8.21 -5.08 -14.39
CA GLU A 56 9.28 -6.07 -14.30
C GLU A 56 10.31 -5.69 -13.22
N LEU A 57 10.65 -4.41 -13.14
CA LEU A 57 11.79 -3.90 -12.35
C LEU A 57 11.40 -3.33 -11.00
N THR A 58 10.10 -3.22 -10.69
CA THR A 58 9.62 -2.72 -9.39
C THR A 58 8.53 -3.62 -8.82
N ARG A 59 8.10 -3.33 -7.59
CA ARG A 59 7.00 -4.04 -6.93
C ARG A 59 5.63 -3.76 -7.56
N ARG A 60 5.55 -2.86 -8.52
CA ARG A 60 4.31 -2.47 -9.19
C ARG A 60 3.54 -3.66 -9.80
N TRP A 61 4.23 -4.74 -10.19
CA TRP A 61 3.60 -5.96 -10.74
C TRP A 61 2.64 -6.68 -9.77
N ASN A 62 2.82 -6.50 -8.46
CA ASN A 62 1.98 -7.13 -7.44
C ASN A 62 1.75 -6.18 -6.26
N MET A 63 1.29 -4.98 -6.56
CA MET A 63 0.91 -4.00 -5.56
C MET A 63 -0.37 -3.30 -6.00
N CYS A 64 -1.34 -3.17 -5.09
CA CYS A 64 -2.52 -2.35 -5.30
C CYS A 64 -2.74 -1.39 -4.13
N LEU A 65 -3.41 -0.29 -4.39
CA LEU A 65 -3.85 0.62 -3.35
C LEU A 65 -5.24 0.23 -2.85
N VAL A 66 -5.46 0.35 -1.56
CA VAL A 66 -6.79 0.30 -0.93
C VAL A 66 -7.08 1.72 -0.44
N VAL A 67 -7.82 2.46 -1.26
CA VAL A 67 -8.04 3.90 -1.07
C VAL A 67 -9.35 4.15 -0.34
N THR A 68 -9.35 5.09 0.58
CA THR A 68 -10.55 5.59 1.26
C THR A 68 -10.40 7.06 1.63
N ASP A 69 -11.51 7.77 1.62
CA ASP A 69 -11.68 9.08 2.24
C ASP A 69 -12.43 9.00 3.59
N GLY A 70 -12.80 7.78 4.01
CA GLY A 70 -13.53 7.52 5.23
C GLY A 70 -14.98 7.97 5.24
N SER A 71 -15.54 8.39 4.09
CA SER A 71 -16.92 8.94 4.00
C SER A 71 -18.02 7.91 4.18
N ALA A 72 -17.75 6.63 3.89
CA ALA A 72 -18.75 5.56 3.91
C ALA A 72 -18.20 4.23 4.46
N VAL A 73 -17.87 4.20 5.72
CA VAL A 73 -17.42 2.98 6.41
C VAL A 73 -18.62 2.17 6.88
N LEU A 74 -18.67 0.88 6.51
CA LEU A 74 -19.79 -0.02 6.77
C LEU A 74 -20.17 -0.05 8.26
N GLY A 75 -21.43 0.31 8.54
CA GLY A 75 -21.99 0.35 9.89
C GLY A 75 -21.64 1.60 10.71
N LEU A 76 -20.73 2.45 10.23
CA LEU A 76 -20.27 3.65 10.94
C LEU A 76 -20.54 4.96 10.19
N GLY A 77 -20.73 4.91 8.86
CA GLY A 77 -20.94 6.08 8.02
C GLY A 77 -19.66 6.88 7.76
N ASN A 78 -19.78 8.21 7.75
CA ASN A 78 -18.64 9.12 7.56
C ASN A 78 -17.91 9.33 8.90
N ILE A 79 -16.73 8.74 9.02
CA ILE A 79 -15.89 8.81 10.22
C ILE A 79 -14.52 9.46 9.96
N GLY A 80 -14.29 9.91 8.73
CA GLY A 80 -13.03 10.52 8.29
C GLY A 80 -11.95 9.51 7.88
N PRO A 81 -10.91 10.00 7.19
CA PRO A 81 -9.92 9.13 6.57
C PRO A 81 -9.07 8.34 7.60
N GLU A 82 -8.63 8.96 8.68
CA GLU A 82 -7.77 8.29 9.68
C GLU A 82 -8.52 7.17 10.39
N ALA A 83 -9.79 7.40 10.74
CA ALA A 83 -10.61 6.39 11.42
C ALA A 83 -10.97 5.22 10.49
N GLY A 84 -10.87 5.40 9.18
CA GLY A 84 -11.02 4.34 8.17
C GLY A 84 -9.83 3.37 8.09
N MET A 85 -8.65 3.77 8.55
CA MET A 85 -7.41 2.99 8.39
C MET A 85 -7.50 1.55 8.91
N PRO A 86 -8.04 1.25 10.09
CA PRO A 86 -8.13 -0.15 10.56
C PRO A 86 -8.92 -1.06 9.63
N VAL A 87 -9.94 -0.53 8.95
CA VAL A 87 -10.74 -1.30 7.97
C VAL A 87 -9.93 -1.55 6.70
N MET A 88 -9.18 -0.54 6.23
CA MET A 88 -8.34 -0.65 5.03
C MET A 88 -7.16 -1.61 5.25
N GLU A 89 -6.55 -1.59 6.42
CA GLU A 89 -5.55 -2.60 6.79
C GLU A 89 -6.15 -4.01 6.86
N GLY A 90 -7.38 -4.15 7.35
CA GLY A 90 -8.10 -5.42 7.31
C GLY A 90 -8.30 -5.93 5.88
N LYS A 91 -8.64 -5.06 4.94
CA LYS A 91 -8.70 -5.42 3.50
C LYS A 91 -7.33 -5.84 2.97
N ALA A 92 -6.26 -5.13 3.34
CA ALA A 92 -4.90 -5.49 2.94
C ALA A 92 -4.51 -6.89 3.44
N VAL A 93 -4.90 -7.26 4.65
CA VAL A 93 -4.73 -8.63 5.18
C VAL A 93 -5.45 -9.64 4.29
N LEU A 94 -6.73 -9.39 3.93
CA LEU A 94 -7.49 -10.31 3.07
C LEU A 94 -6.85 -10.45 1.68
N PHE A 95 -6.41 -9.36 1.06
CA PHE A 95 -5.70 -9.39 -0.23
C PHE A 95 -4.43 -10.25 -0.13
N LYS A 96 -3.68 -10.12 0.95
CA LYS A 96 -2.44 -10.88 1.14
C LYS A 96 -2.70 -12.36 1.39
N GLU A 97 -3.54 -12.68 2.36
CA GLU A 97 -3.78 -14.06 2.80
C GLU A 97 -4.50 -14.91 1.75
N PHE A 98 -5.46 -14.33 1.04
CA PHE A 98 -6.26 -15.06 0.06
C PHE A 98 -5.81 -14.88 -1.39
N GLY A 99 -5.17 -13.77 -1.73
CA GLY A 99 -4.78 -13.46 -3.11
C GLY A 99 -3.27 -13.34 -3.36
N GLY A 100 -2.45 -13.35 -2.31
CA GLY A 100 -1.00 -13.13 -2.45
C GLY A 100 -0.63 -11.73 -2.92
N VAL A 101 -1.60 -10.79 -2.95
CA VAL A 101 -1.41 -9.42 -3.42
C VAL A 101 -0.92 -8.52 -2.28
N ASN A 102 0.05 -7.66 -2.56
CA ASN A 102 0.48 -6.63 -1.62
C ASN A 102 -0.43 -5.41 -1.75
N ALA A 103 -1.36 -5.25 -0.84
CA ALA A 103 -2.25 -4.11 -0.78
C ALA A 103 -1.74 -3.09 0.24
N VAL A 104 -1.74 -1.81 -0.15
CA VAL A 104 -1.28 -0.71 0.69
C VAL A 104 -2.45 0.24 0.96
N PRO A 105 -2.86 0.44 2.21
CA PRO A 105 -3.89 1.39 2.57
C PRO A 105 -3.44 2.82 2.34
N ILE A 106 -4.29 3.62 1.70
CA ILE A 106 -4.11 5.06 1.51
C ILE A 106 -5.39 5.77 1.95
N CYS A 107 -5.27 6.62 2.95
CA CYS A 107 -6.35 7.48 3.41
C CYS A 107 -6.16 8.88 2.85
N LEU A 108 -7.17 9.42 2.18
CA LEU A 108 -7.15 10.74 1.55
C LEU A 108 -8.04 11.70 2.31
N ASP A 109 -7.51 12.87 2.64
CA ASP A 109 -8.26 13.96 3.27
C ASP A 109 -8.98 14.81 2.19
N THR A 110 -9.79 14.14 1.39
CA THR A 110 -10.66 14.77 0.39
C THR A 110 -11.84 13.85 0.08
N GLN A 111 -13.00 14.46 -0.21
CA GLN A 111 -14.20 13.79 -0.72
C GLN A 111 -14.48 14.17 -2.18
N ASP A 112 -13.59 14.94 -2.81
CA ASP A 112 -13.70 15.27 -4.21
C ASP A 112 -13.31 14.08 -5.09
N THR A 113 -14.23 13.66 -5.96
CA THR A 113 -14.04 12.47 -6.80
C THR A 113 -12.88 12.62 -7.77
N GLU A 114 -12.69 13.80 -8.35
CA GLU A 114 -11.61 14.03 -9.32
C GLU A 114 -10.24 14.04 -8.65
N GLU A 115 -10.14 14.56 -7.44
CA GLU A 115 -8.92 14.50 -6.65
C GLU A 115 -8.57 13.05 -6.28
N ILE A 116 -9.55 12.24 -5.88
CA ILE A 116 -9.35 10.82 -5.59
C ILE A 116 -8.87 10.07 -6.83
N ILE A 117 -9.52 10.27 -7.98
CA ILE A 117 -9.15 9.64 -9.25
C ILE A 117 -7.72 10.03 -9.64
N SER A 118 -7.40 11.32 -9.66
CA SER A 118 -6.08 11.80 -10.06
C SER A 118 -4.95 11.28 -9.18
N THR A 119 -5.22 11.12 -7.88
CA THR A 119 -4.26 10.54 -6.93
C THR A 119 -3.97 9.06 -7.22
N CYS A 120 -4.96 8.31 -7.70
CA CYS A 120 -4.89 6.87 -7.88
C CYS A 120 -4.41 6.43 -9.27
N LEU A 121 -4.46 7.29 -10.29
CA LEU A 121 -4.24 6.93 -11.71
C LEU A 121 -2.91 6.20 -11.97
N LEU A 122 -1.85 6.55 -11.27
CA LEU A 122 -0.54 5.90 -11.46
C LEU A 122 -0.58 4.40 -11.12
N TYR A 123 -1.44 3.98 -10.20
CA TYR A 123 -1.53 2.61 -9.70
C TYR A 123 -2.68 1.81 -10.30
N THR A 124 -3.61 2.49 -10.96
CA THR A 124 -4.77 1.91 -11.65
C THR A 124 -4.64 2.08 -13.16
N SER A 125 -3.46 1.83 -13.69
CA SER A 125 -3.03 2.22 -15.04
C SER A 125 -3.82 1.62 -16.20
N ASP A 126 -4.73 0.71 -15.94
CA ASP A 126 -5.62 0.13 -16.96
C ASP A 126 -6.96 0.89 -17.08
N ALA A 127 -7.03 2.04 -16.47
CA ALA A 127 -8.17 2.92 -16.60
C ALA A 127 -8.12 3.72 -17.92
#